data_cfee10266aa5318b5e95c199a507fa93
#
_entry.id   cfee10266aa5318b5e95c199a507fa93
#
_cell.length_a   1.000
_cell.length_b   1.000
_cell.length_c   1.000
_cell.angle_alpha   90.00
_cell.angle_beta   90.00
_cell.angle_gamma   90.00
#
_symmetry.space_group_name_H-M   'P 1'
#
loop_
_entity.id
_entity.type
_entity.pdbx_description
1 polymer ?
#
loop_
_entity_poly.entity_id
_entity_poly.type
_entity_poly.pdbx_seq_one_letter_code
_entity_poly.pdbx_strand_id
1 'polypeptide(L)'
;MLKQRTLQRVVKASGIGLHSGQKVLINFVPHHVDGGIVFRRIDLDPQVDIPADAMLIQEAFMCSNLVQENAKVGTIEHVMSAIAGLGIDNLIIEVSASEVPIMDGSAGPFIYLLMQGGLQEQDAPKKFIKILKHVEAFIDDKRAVFHPHDGFQLNFTIDFDHPAFKKEYQSATIDFSTETFVYEVSGARTFGFMKDLDYLKANNLALGASLDNAIGVDETGVVNEEGLRFSDEFVRHKILDAVGDLYLLGHQIIAKFDGYKSGHALNNQLLRNVKSDPSNYEIVTFDDINQCPISYVSVT
;
A
#
# COMPACT_ATOMS: atom_id res chain seq x y z
N MET A 1 -0.15 0.31 -27.37
CA MET A 1 -0.98 0.84 -26.27
C MET A 1 -0.73 0.00 -25.02
N LEU A 2 -0.36 0.62 -23.92
CA LEU A 2 -0.27 -0.05 -22.62
C LEU A 2 -1.69 -0.29 -22.09
N LYS A 3 -2.01 -1.56 -21.76
CA LYS A 3 -3.36 -1.98 -21.41
C LYS A 3 -3.57 -2.05 -19.90
N GLN A 4 -4.83 -1.91 -19.49
CA GLN A 4 -5.26 -2.21 -18.12
C GLN A 4 -5.03 -3.68 -17.79
N ARG A 5 -4.93 -4.00 -16.49
CA ARG A 5 -4.65 -5.35 -15.97
C ARG A 5 -5.64 -5.78 -14.91
N THR A 6 -5.96 -7.05 -14.94
CA THR A 6 -6.67 -7.80 -13.90
C THR A 6 -6.01 -9.17 -13.70
N LEU A 7 -6.63 -10.09 -13.00
CA LEU A 7 -6.18 -11.49 -12.88
C LEU A 7 -6.84 -12.39 -13.92
N GLN A 8 -6.18 -13.50 -14.28
CA GLN A 8 -6.76 -14.55 -15.13
C GLN A 8 -7.75 -15.42 -14.36
N ARG A 9 -7.52 -15.65 -13.06
CA ARG A 9 -8.35 -16.52 -12.22
C ARG A 9 -8.39 -16.03 -10.77
N VAL A 10 -9.42 -16.49 -10.06
CA VAL A 10 -9.58 -16.23 -8.63
C VAL A 10 -8.48 -16.93 -7.84
N VAL A 11 -7.86 -16.21 -6.90
CA VAL A 11 -6.97 -16.78 -5.89
C VAL A 11 -7.50 -16.50 -4.50
N LYS A 12 -7.21 -17.41 -3.56
CA LYS A 12 -7.76 -17.37 -2.20
C LYS A 12 -6.67 -17.63 -1.19
N ALA A 13 -6.79 -16.95 -0.05
CA ALA A 13 -5.93 -17.17 1.10
C ALA A 13 -6.70 -16.96 2.40
N SER A 14 -6.06 -17.27 3.51
CA SER A 14 -6.55 -16.92 4.84
C SER A 14 -5.38 -16.52 5.71
N GLY A 15 -5.65 -15.65 6.66
CA GLY A 15 -4.68 -15.20 7.65
C GLY A 15 -5.39 -14.59 8.86
N ILE A 16 -4.65 -13.79 9.61
CA ILE A 16 -5.13 -13.14 10.83
C ILE A 16 -5.03 -11.63 10.63
N GLY A 17 -6.04 -10.87 11.04
CA GLY A 17 -6.00 -9.41 11.09
C GLY A 17 -4.98 -8.95 12.14
N LEU A 18 -4.12 -7.99 11.80
CA LEU A 18 -3.09 -7.49 12.71
C LEU A 18 -3.69 -6.88 13.99
N HIS A 19 -4.70 -6.03 13.81
CA HIS A 19 -5.33 -5.31 14.93
C HIS A 19 -6.42 -6.12 15.58
N SER A 20 -7.29 -6.74 14.79
CA SER A 20 -8.46 -7.48 15.29
C SER A 20 -8.13 -8.85 15.88
N GLY A 21 -7.03 -9.48 15.46
CA GLY A 21 -6.69 -10.87 15.79
C GLY A 21 -7.65 -11.90 15.21
N GLN A 22 -8.62 -11.48 14.37
CA GLN A 22 -9.61 -12.35 13.78
C GLN A 22 -9.06 -13.12 12.58
N LYS A 23 -9.53 -14.35 12.39
CA LYS A 23 -9.26 -15.09 11.17
C LYS A 23 -10.04 -14.48 10.00
N VAL A 24 -9.35 -14.20 8.91
CA VAL A 24 -9.89 -13.56 7.71
C VAL A 24 -9.64 -14.44 6.50
N LEU A 25 -10.69 -14.66 5.68
CA LEU A 25 -10.56 -15.17 4.33
C LEU A 25 -10.44 -13.98 3.39
N ILE A 26 -9.50 -14.05 2.46
CA ILE A 26 -9.33 -13.08 1.39
C ILE A 26 -9.36 -13.78 0.03
N ASN A 27 -10.16 -13.27 -0.90
CA ASN A 27 -10.20 -13.74 -2.27
C ASN A 27 -9.92 -12.58 -3.22
N PHE A 28 -9.08 -12.81 -4.21
CA PHE A 28 -8.79 -11.87 -5.28
C PHE A 28 -9.55 -12.33 -6.53
N VAL A 29 -10.51 -11.53 -6.96
CA VAL A 29 -11.44 -11.87 -8.05
C VAL A 29 -11.21 -10.90 -9.21
N PRO A 30 -11.01 -11.38 -10.46
CA PRO A 30 -10.90 -10.51 -11.62
C PRO A 30 -12.07 -9.54 -11.71
N HIS A 31 -11.79 -8.28 -12.09
CA HIS A 31 -12.83 -7.28 -12.29
C HIS A 31 -12.86 -6.80 -13.74
N HIS A 32 -13.97 -6.22 -14.17
CA HIS A 32 -14.13 -5.72 -15.53
C HIS A 32 -13.27 -4.46 -15.78
N VAL A 33 -13.10 -4.13 -17.05
CA VAL A 33 -12.44 -2.88 -17.50
C VAL A 33 -13.06 -1.67 -16.79
N ASP A 34 -12.19 -0.76 -16.34
CA ASP A 34 -12.56 0.45 -15.59
C ASP A 34 -13.35 0.18 -14.29
N GLY A 35 -13.31 -1.06 -13.77
CA GLY A 35 -13.95 -1.42 -12.50
C GLY A 35 -13.18 -0.93 -11.28
N GLY A 36 -11.88 -0.64 -11.43
CA GLY A 36 -11.00 -0.22 -10.33
C GLY A 36 -10.77 -1.32 -9.30
N ILE A 37 -10.21 -0.92 -8.17
CA ILE A 37 -10.01 -1.81 -7.03
C ILE A 37 -11.18 -1.63 -6.05
N VAL A 38 -11.84 -2.74 -5.72
CA VAL A 38 -13.03 -2.74 -4.85
C VAL A 38 -12.84 -3.78 -3.74
N PHE A 39 -13.00 -3.38 -2.50
CA PHE A 39 -13.10 -4.29 -1.36
C PHE A 39 -14.55 -4.69 -1.15
N ARG A 40 -14.81 -6.00 -1.06
CA ARG A 40 -16.15 -6.56 -0.84
C ARG A 40 -16.21 -7.29 0.49
N ARG A 41 -17.07 -6.83 1.40
CA ARG A 41 -17.37 -7.49 2.67
C ARG A 41 -18.36 -8.61 2.46
N ILE A 42 -17.84 -9.85 2.37
CA ILE A 42 -18.67 -11.04 2.08
C ILE A 42 -19.31 -11.65 3.33
N ASP A 43 -18.96 -11.19 4.49
CA ASP A 43 -19.54 -11.58 5.80
C ASP A 43 -20.78 -10.75 6.18
N LEU A 44 -21.08 -9.70 5.42
CA LEU A 44 -22.26 -8.85 5.63
C LEU A 44 -23.43 -9.33 4.74
N ASP A 45 -24.67 -9.11 5.22
CA ASP A 45 -25.90 -9.39 4.47
C ASP A 45 -26.80 -8.13 4.48
N PRO A 46 -26.96 -7.45 3.32
CA PRO A 46 -26.31 -7.73 2.02
C PRO A 46 -24.81 -7.46 2.04
N GLN A 47 -24.08 -8.09 1.12
CA GLN A 47 -22.65 -7.78 0.89
C GLN A 47 -22.47 -6.32 0.53
N VAL A 48 -21.34 -5.73 0.97
CA VAL A 48 -21.04 -4.31 0.75
C VAL A 48 -19.74 -4.15 -0.04
N ASP A 49 -19.82 -3.43 -1.14
CA ASP A 49 -18.67 -3.04 -1.96
C ASP A 49 -18.16 -1.66 -1.52
N ILE A 50 -16.86 -1.55 -1.27
CA ILE A 50 -16.18 -0.32 -0.88
C ILE A 50 -15.06 -0.06 -1.89
N PRO A 51 -15.19 0.96 -2.77
CA PRO A 51 -14.11 1.34 -3.67
C PRO A 51 -12.84 1.74 -2.91
N ALA A 52 -11.68 1.36 -3.44
CA ALA A 52 -10.40 1.81 -2.93
C ALA A 52 -10.16 3.27 -3.35
N ASP A 53 -10.79 4.21 -2.68
CA ASP A 53 -10.70 5.65 -2.95
C ASP A 53 -10.22 6.41 -1.71
N ALA A 54 -9.26 7.31 -1.91
CA ALA A 54 -8.71 8.18 -0.87
C ALA A 54 -9.77 8.97 -0.09
N MET A 55 -10.92 9.29 -0.74
CA MET A 55 -12.01 10.03 -0.10
C MET A 55 -12.80 9.18 0.90
N LEU A 56 -12.70 7.85 0.82
CA LEU A 56 -13.33 6.90 1.74
C LEU A 56 -12.43 6.49 2.91
N ILE A 57 -11.19 6.97 2.96
CA ILE A 57 -10.30 6.75 4.10
C ILE A 57 -10.80 7.58 5.29
N GLN A 58 -11.05 6.90 6.40
CA GLN A 58 -11.38 7.49 7.69
C GLN A 58 -10.48 6.88 8.77
N GLU A 59 -10.10 7.71 9.75
CA GLU A 59 -9.33 7.27 10.93
C GLU A 59 -8.05 6.48 10.59
N ALA A 60 -7.15 7.11 9.83
CA ALA A 60 -5.87 6.50 9.44
C ALA A 60 -4.84 6.51 10.60
N PHE A 61 -5.24 6.00 11.78
CA PHE A 61 -4.34 5.78 12.91
C PHE A 61 -3.77 4.36 12.82
N MET A 62 -2.46 4.26 12.68
CA MET A 62 -1.68 3.02 12.54
C MET A 62 -1.96 2.18 11.27
N CYS A 63 -3.05 2.37 10.55
CA CYS A 63 -3.36 1.69 9.30
C CYS A 63 -4.38 2.51 8.48
N SER A 64 -4.47 2.22 7.20
CA SER A 64 -5.49 2.81 6.31
C SER A 64 -6.80 2.04 6.40
N ASN A 65 -7.87 2.76 6.75
CA ASN A 65 -9.22 2.21 6.88
C ASN A 65 -10.15 2.82 5.84
N LEU A 66 -10.68 1.99 4.95
CA LEU A 66 -11.79 2.33 4.07
C LEU A 66 -13.11 2.20 4.83
N VAL A 67 -13.94 3.22 4.75
CA VAL A 67 -15.27 3.22 5.40
C VAL A 67 -16.31 3.73 4.42
N GLN A 68 -17.36 2.95 4.24
CA GLN A 68 -18.55 3.34 3.48
C GLN A 68 -19.78 2.86 4.20
N GLU A 69 -20.71 3.78 4.49
CA GLU A 69 -21.89 3.52 5.32
C GLU A 69 -21.51 2.88 6.67
N ASN A 70 -21.96 1.67 6.93
CA ASN A 70 -21.69 0.91 8.15
C ASN A 70 -20.61 -0.17 7.95
N ALA A 71 -19.96 -0.21 6.77
CA ALA A 71 -18.94 -1.20 6.46
C ALA A 71 -17.54 -0.58 6.51
N LYS A 72 -16.60 -1.37 7.02
CA LYS A 72 -15.19 -0.99 7.15
C LYS A 72 -14.30 -2.11 6.64
N VAL A 73 -13.18 -1.75 5.99
CA VAL A 73 -12.03 -2.63 5.74
C VAL A 73 -10.76 -1.89 6.12
N GLY A 74 -10.01 -2.43 7.07
CA GLY A 74 -8.76 -1.85 7.58
C GLY A 74 -7.52 -2.59 7.12
N THR A 75 -6.35 -1.99 7.38
CA THR A 75 -5.00 -2.52 7.08
C THR A 75 -4.86 -2.88 5.60
N ILE A 76 -5.30 -1.97 4.73
CA ILE A 76 -5.34 -2.20 3.28
C ILE A 76 -4.02 -1.86 2.58
N GLU A 77 -3.12 -1.12 3.21
CA GLU A 77 -1.89 -0.55 2.65
C GLU A 77 -0.99 -1.60 1.99
N HIS A 78 -0.79 -2.75 2.63
CA HIS A 78 0.12 -3.79 2.11
C HIS A 78 -0.43 -4.49 0.86
N VAL A 79 -1.72 -4.81 0.85
CA VAL A 79 -2.38 -5.41 -0.32
C VAL A 79 -2.49 -4.40 -1.47
N MET A 80 -2.80 -3.14 -1.17
CA MET A 80 -2.83 -2.06 -2.16
C MET A 80 -1.44 -1.83 -2.77
N SER A 81 -0.40 -1.91 -1.94
CA SER A 81 0.99 -1.81 -2.38
C SER A 81 1.37 -2.95 -3.34
N ALA A 82 0.96 -4.19 -3.06
CA ALA A 82 1.17 -5.33 -3.96
C ALA A 82 0.44 -5.15 -5.30
N ILE A 83 -0.80 -4.67 -5.27
CA ILE A 83 -1.62 -4.39 -6.46
C ILE A 83 -0.95 -3.31 -7.32
N ALA A 84 -0.52 -2.21 -6.71
CA ALA A 84 0.22 -1.13 -7.39
C ALA A 84 1.55 -1.65 -7.98
N GLY A 85 2.29 -2.46 -7.21
CA GLY A 85 3.56 -3.06 -7.63
C GLY A 85 3.46 -3.91 -8.89
N LEU A 86 2.37 -4.65 -9.06
CA LEU A 86 2.09 -5.47 -10.24
C LEU A 86 1.36 -4.71 -11.35
N GLY A 87 0.95 -3.47 -11.10
CA GLY A 87 0.22 -2.64 -12.04
C GLY A 87 -1.18 -3.18 -12.37
N ILE A 88 -1.86 -3.75 -11.38
CA ILE A 88 -3.24 -4.25 -11.52
C ILE A 88 -4.20 -3.07 -11.38
N ASP A 89 -5.05 -2.85 -12.38
CA ASP A 89 -6.00 -1.74 -12.43
C ASP A 89 -7.38 -2.11 -11.90
N ASN A 90 -7.80 -3.38 -12.11
CA ASN A 90 -9.18 -3.81 -11.85
C ASN A 90 -9.19 -5.11 -11.06
N LEU A 91 -9.70 -5.08 -9.83
CA LEU A 91 -9.75 -6.25 -8.96
C LEU A 91 -10.83 -6.11 -7.90
N ILE A 92 -11.58 -7.17 -7.62
CA ILE A 92 -12.41 -7.27 -6.43
C ILE A 92 -11.65 -8.05 -5.36
N ILE A 93 -11.55 -7.48 -4.16
CA ILE A 93 -10.93 -8.09 -2.99
C ILE A 93 -12.03 -8.43 -2.01
N GLU A 94 -12.45 -9.70 -2.00
CA GLU A 94 -13.44 -10.17 -1.04
C GLU A 94 -12.77 -10.45 0.30
N VAL A 95 -13.34 -9.93 1.38
CA VAL A 95 -12.86 -10.16 2.75
C VAL A 95 -14.01 -10.59 3.67
N SER A 96 -13.73 -11.58 4.53
CA SER A 96 -14.72 -12.14 5.46
C SER A 96 -14.70 -11.47 6.85
N ALA A 97 -14.06 -10.31 6.98
CA ALA A 97 -13.98 -9.54 8.21
C ALA A 97 -13.65 -8.07 7.91
N SER A 98 -13.63 -7.22 8.94
CA SER A 98 -13.39 -5.78 8.82
C SER A 98 -11.92 -5.38 8.65
N GLU A 99 -11.03 -6.33 8.41
CA GLU A 99 -9.58 -6.10 8.26
C GLU A 99 -8.99 -7.08 7.25
N VAL A 100 -8.01 -6.64 6.45
CA VAL A 100 -7.22 -7.51 5.57
C VAL A 100 -6.25 -8.34 6.43
N PRO A 101 -5.99 -9.63 6.10
CA PRO A 101 -5.01 -10.42 6.85
C PRO A 101 -3.61 -9.84 6.70
N ILE A 102 -2.86 -9.79 7.80
CA ILE A 102 -1.51 -9.19 7.83
C ILE A 102 -0.45 -10.03 7.10
N MET A 103 -0.71 -11.31 6.93
CA MET A 103 0.21 -12.29 6.37
C MET A 103 1.53 -12.35 7.17
N ASP A 104 2.68 -12.10 6.54
CA ASP A 104 3.99 -12.02 7.18
C ASP A 104 4.40 -10.59 7.57
N GLY A 105 3.48 -9.63 7.45
CA GLY A 105 3.73 -8.21 7.73
C GLY A 105 4.30 -7.41 6.55
N SER A 106 4.46 -8.03 5.38
CA SER A 106 4.95 -7.39 4.16
C SER A 106 3.94 -7.50 3.01
N ALA A 107 4.25 -6.93 1.84
CA ALA A 107 3.46 -7.12 0.61
C ALA A 107 3.84 -8.41 -0.16
N GLY A 108 4.94 -9.07 0.20
CA GLY A 108 5.47 -10.25 -0.51
C GLY A 108 4.47 -11.38 -0.69
N PRO A 109 3.75 -11.85 0.35
CA PRO A 109 2.73 -12.90 0.22
C PRO A 109 1.59 -12.51 -0.73
N PHE A 110 1.19 -11.24 -0.77
CA PHE A 110 0.17 -10.75 -1.71
C PHE A 110 0.68 -10.76 -3.16
N ILE A 111 1.93 -10.33 -3.38
CA ILE A 111 2.60 -10.44 -4.69
C ILE A 111 2.57 -11.90 -5.17
N TYR A 112 2.99 -12.83 -4.31
CA TYR A 112 2.98 -14.26 -4.63
C TYR A 112 1.58 -14.76 -5.02
N LEU A 113 0.55 -14.44 -4.23
CA LEU A 113 -0.84 -14.83 -4.49
C LEU A 113 -1.37 -14.25 -5.80
N LEU A 114 -1.15 -12.96 -6.05
CA LEU A 114 -1.59 -12.29 -7.27
C LEU A 114 -0.89 -12.88 -8.51
N MET A 115 0.40 -13.17 -8.43
CA MET A 115 1.13 -13.84 -9.50
C MET A 115 0.64 -15.29 -9.74
N GLN A 116 0.24 -16.01 -8.70
CA GLN A 116 -0.42 -17.32 -8.86
C GLN A 116 -1.78 -17.19 -9.59
N GLY A 117 -2.48 -16.06 -9.44
CA GLY A 117 -3.69 -15.74 -10.20
C GLY A 117 -3.45 -15.53 -11.68
N GLY A 118 -2.23 -15.23 -12.05
CA GLY A 118 -1.83 -14.81 -13.39
C GLY A 118 -2.36 -13.42 -13.75
N LEU A 119 -1.52 -12.60 -14.35
CA LEU A 119 -1.93 -11.28 -14.83
C LEU A 119 -2.60 -11.42 -16.19
N GLN A 120 -3.61 -10.60 -16.45
CA GLN A 120 -4.34 -10.55 -17.72
C GLN A 120 -4.48 -9.10 -18.18
N GLU A 121 -4.05 -8.81 -19.40
CA GLU A 121 -4.37 -7.55 -20.06
C GLU A 121 -5.84 -7.50 -20.47
N GLN A 122 -6.41 -6.31 -20.33
CA GLN A 122 -7.79 -6.00 -20.73
C GLN A 122 -7.78 -5.02 -21.91
N ASP A 123 -8.78 -5.09 -22.76
CA ASP A 123 -8.82 -4.27 -23.98
C ASP A 123 -9.28 -2.83 -23.72
N ALA A 124 -8.48 -2.14 -22.90
CA ALA A 124 -8.63 -0.72 -22.57
C ALA A 124 -7.27 -0.11 -22.22
N PRO A 125 -7.06 1.19 -22.49
CA PRO A 125 -5.80 1.86 -22.17
C PRO A 125 -5.62 1.96 -20.65
N LYS A 126 -4.39 1.66 -20.18
CA LYS A 126 -4.01 1.90 -18.79
C LYS A 126 -3.89 3.40 -18.54
N LYS A 127 -4.53 3.85 -17.48
CA LYS A 127 -4.56 5.26 -17.07
C LYS A 127 -3.52 5.53 -15.99
N PHE A 128 -2.95 6.74 -16.03
CA PHE A 128 -2.01 7.24 -15.03
C PHE A 128 -2.45 8.61 -14.56
N ILE A 129 -2.21 8.93 -13.30
CA ILE A 129 -2.34 10.28 -12.76
C ILE A 129 -0.97 10.94 -12.82
N LYS A 130 -0.79 11.91 -13.71
CA LYS A 130 0.44 12.70 -13.80
C LYS A 130 0.26 13.98 -13.00
N ILE A 131 1.13 14.17 -12.02
CA ILE A 131 1.14 15.38 -11.19
C ILE A 131 1.80 16.53 -11.97
N LEU A 132 1.09 17.66 -12.06
CA LEU A 132 1.50 18.82 -12.85
C LEU A 132 2.11 19.94 -12.01
N LYS A 133 1.83 19.95 -10.70
CA LYS A 133 2.26 21.01 -9.78
C LYS A 133 2.81 20.41 -8.49
N HIS A 134 3.57 21.23 -7.77
CA HIS A 134 3.90 20.94 -6.39
C HIS A 134 2.61 20.91 -5.55
N VAL A 135 2.36 19.77 -4.88
CA VAL A 135 1.26 19.59 -3.94
C VAL A 135 1.83 19.04 -2.65
N GLU A 136 1.46 19.63 -1.53
CA GLU A 136 2.02 19.25 -0.23
C GLU A 136 0.93 19.09 0.84
N ALA A 137 1.25 18.30 1.84
CA ALA A 137 0.54 18.19 3.10
C ALA A 137 1.57 18.11 4.24
N PHE A 138 1.25 18.72 5.37
CA PHE A 138 2.11 18.69 6.56
C PHE A 138 1.30 18.71 7.84
N ILE A 139 1.84 18.07 8.86
CA ILE A 139 1.35 18.06 10.23
C ILE A 139 2.58 18.18 11.13
N ASP A 140 2.69 19.28 11.87
CA ASP A 140 3.87 19.62 12.67
C ASP A 140 5.16 19.64 11.83
N ASP A 141 6.16 18.82 12.16
CA ASP A 141 7.41 18.67 11.41
C ASP A 141 7.35 17.61 10.30
N LYS A 142 6.20 16.91 10.14
CA LYS A 142 6.00 15.83 9.17
C LYS A 142 5.49 16.41 7.86
N ARG A 143 5.94 15.85 6.75
CA ARG A 143 5.48 16.29 5.43
C ARG A 143 5.38 15.15 4.43
N ALA A 144 4.43 15.29 3.50
CA ALA A 144 4.25 14.49 2.33
C ALA A 144 4.08 15.42 1.13
N VAL A 145 4.87 15.22 0.08
CA VAL A 145 4.94 16.17 -1.04
C VAL A 145 4.99 15.43 -2.35
N PHE A 146 4.20 15.90 -3.33
CA PHE A 146 4.38 15.55 -4.73
C PHE A 146 5.06 16.68 -5.49
N HIS A 147 6.01 16.29 -6.36
CA HIS A 147 6.61 17.15 -7.37
C HIS A 147 6.36 16.56 -8.75
N PRO A 148 6.16 17.39 -9.79
CA PRO A 148 6.21 16.95 -11.18
C PRO A 148 7.51 16.18 -11.45
N HIS A 149 7.38 15.01 -12.07
CA HIS A 149 8.51 14.15 -12.40
C HIS A 149 8.13 13.24 -13.59
N ASP A 150 9.11 12.78 -14.34
CA ASP A 150 8.92 11.81 -15.41
C ASP A 150 9.29 10.42 -14.89
N GLY A 151 8.29 9.70 -14.38
CA GLY A 151 8.40 8.44 -13.66
C GLY A 151 7.68 8.49 -12.31
N PHE A 152 7.84 7.43 -11.52
CA PHE A 152 7.38 7.42 -10.13
C PHE A 152 8.59 7.16 -9.22
N GLN A 153 9.08 8.22 -8.58
CA GLN A 153 10.17 8.17 -7.62
C GLN A 153 9.64 8.40 -6.21
N LEU A 154 10.05 7.56 -5.28
CA LEU A 154 9.70 7.72 -3.86
C LEU A 154 10.98 7.96 -3.05
N ASN A 155 11.05 9.11 -2.41
CA ASN A 155 12.03 9.40 -1.37
C ASN A 155 11.34 9.37 -0.02
N PHE A 156 11.86 8.62 0.91
CA PHE A 156 11.29 8.56 2.25
C PHE A 156 12.38 8.69 3.31
N THR A 157 12.09 9.46 4.35
CA THR A 157 12.94 9.60 5.54
C THR A 157 12.10 9.37 6.78
N ILE A 158 12.53 8.43 7.61
CA ILE A 158 12.08 8.25 8.99
C ILE A 158 13.07 8.93 9.93
N ASP A 159 12.66 9.25 11.15
CA ASP A 159 13.52 9.88 12.14
C ASP A 159 13.19 9.34 13.53
N PHE A 160 13.84 8.23 13.86
CA PHE A 160 13.74 7.59 15.16
C PHE A 160 15.08 7.70 15.90
N ASP A 161 15.05 8.27 17.11
CA ASP A 161 16.19 8.27 18.03
C ASP A 161 16.17 6.99 18.86
N HIS A 162 16.68 5.89 18.26
CA HIS A 162 16.67 4.57 18.88
C HIS A 162 17.80 3.69 18.30
N PRO A 163 18.48 2.82 19.10
CA PRO A 163 19.60 1.98 18.64
C PRO A 163 19.32 1.10 17.44
N ALA A 164 18.07 0.60 17.28
CA ALA A 164 17.66 -0.21 16.13
C ALA A 164 17.64 0.59 14.81
N PHE A 165 17.51 1.92 14.88
CA PHE A 165 17.35 2.81 13.73
C PHE A 165 18.65 3.58 13.47
N LYS A 166 19.61 2.92 12.80
CA LYS A 166 20.87 3.58 12.44
C LYS A 166 20.62 4.71 11.45
N LYS A 167 21.27 5.85 11.66
CA LYS A 167 21.05 7.08 10.87
C LYS A 167 21.21 6.87 9.36
N GLU A 168 22.22 6.10 8.96
CA GLU A 168 22.51 5.78 7.56
C GLU A 168 21.41 4.97 6.87
N TYR A 169 20.51 4.35 7.62
CA TYR A 169 19.42 3.49 7.12
C TYR A 169 18.02 4.08 7.34
N GLN A 170 17.93 5.36 7.66
CA GLN A 170 16.64 6.04 7.88
C GLN A 170 16.12 6.80 6.66
N SER A 171 16.83 6.76 5.54
CA SER A 171 16.38 7.36 4.27
C SER A 171 16.63 6.41 3.13
N ALA A 172 15.66 6.35 2.22
CA ALA A 172 15.78 5.55 0.99
C ALA A 172 15.10 6.26 -0.18
N THR A 173 15.61 6.01 -1.37
CA THR A 173 15.06 6.48 -2.65
C THR A 173 14.82 5.28 -3.54
N ILE A 174 13.61 5.18 -4.09
CA ILE A 174 13.20 4.11 -5.00
C ILE A 174 12.66 4.72 -6.30
N ASP A 175 13.25 4.36 -7.42
CA ASP A 175 12.66 4.56 -8.74
C ASP A 175 11.76 3.37 -9.05
N PHE A 176 10.46 3.63 -9.09
CA PHE A 176 9.44 2.59 -9.11
C PHE A 176 9.36 1.89 -10.45
N SER A 177 9.48 0.59 -10.40
CA SER A 177 9.09 -0.38 -11.43
C SER A 177 8.56 -1.64 -10.72
N THR A 178 7.91 -2.54 -11.45
CA THR A 178 7.55 -3.84 -10.83
C THR A 178 8.78 -4.56 -10.30
N GLU A 179 9.88 -4.57 -11.05
CA GLU A 179 11.12 -5.25 -10.64
C GLU A 179 11.67 -4.66 -9.35
N THR A 180 11.90 -3.34 -9.33
CA THR A 180 12.41 -2.65 -8.13
C THR A 180 11.48 -2.85 -6.93
N PHE A 181 10.17 -2.71 -7.13
CA PHE A 181 9.20 -2.92 -6.06
C PHE A 181 9.26 -4.34 -5.49
N VAL A 182 9.26 -5.36 -6.35
CA VAL A 182 9.27 -6.77 -5.92
C VAL A 182 10.54 -7.13 -5.17
N TYR A 183 11.72 -6.72 -5.68
CA TYR A 183 12.99 -7.13 -5.10
C TYR A 183 13.46 -6.26 -3.94
N GLU A 184 13.12 -4.98 -3.95
CA GLU A 184 13.68 -4.03 -2.99
C GLU A 184 12.70 -3.54 -1.92
N VAL A 185 11.38 -3.65 -2.17
CA VAL A 185 10.36 -3.05 -1.29
C VAL A 185 9.40 -4.08 -0.72
N SER A 186 8.85 -4.96 -1.57
CA SER A 186 7.70 -5.79 -1.22
C SER A 186 7.91 -6.70 -0.01
N GLY A 187 9.15 -7.11 0.26
CA GLY A 187 9.52 -7.98 1.39
C GLY A 187 9.73 -7.26 2.72
N ALA A 188 9.68 -5.93 2.77
CA ALA A 188 9.88 -5.17 3.99
C ALA A 188 8.69 -5.30 4.94
N ARG A 189 8.96 -5.75 6.18
CA ARG A 189 7.93 -6.03 7.19
C ARG A 189 7.55 -4.79 7.99
N THR A 190 6.29 -4.77 8.44
CA THR A 190 5.83 -3.82 9.46
C THR A 190 6.58 -4.01 10.77
N PHE A 191 6.59 -2.99 11.61
CA PHE A 191 7.33 -2.99 12.87
C PHE A 191 6.56 -2.29 13.97
N GLY A 192 6.89 -2.63 15.20
CA GLY A 192 6.33 -1.98 16.39
C GLY A 192 7.26 -2.06 17.59
N PHE A 193 7.12 -1.09 18.51
CA PHE A 193 7.87 -1.08 19.75
C PHE A 193 7.20 -1.99 20.79
N MET A 194 7.99 -2.88 21.40
CA MET A 194 7.50 -3.80 22.43
C MET A 194 6.88 -3.07 23.62
N LYS A 195 7.41 -1.90 23.98
CA LYS A 195 6.90 -1.06 25.07
C LYS A 195 5.46 -0.57 24.83
N ASP A 196 5.02 -0.45 23.56
CA ASP A 196 3.69 0.06 23.22
C ASP A 196 2.65 -1.06 23.14
N LEU A 197 3.08 -2.34 23.15
CA LEU A 197 2.23 -3.50 22.88
C LEU A 197 1.07 -3.65 23.90
N ASP A 198 1.34 -3.44 25.19
CA ASP A 198 0.32 -3.53 26.22
C ASP A 198 -0.73 -2.42 26.09
N TYR A 199 -0.29 -1.20 25.77
CA TYR A 199 -1.18 -0.09 25.48
C TYR A 199 -2.05 -0.36 24.25
N LEU A 200 -1.45 -0.87 23.16
CA LEU A 200 -2.17 -1.22 21.94
C LEU A 200 -3.23 -2.28 22.20
N LYS A 201 -2.86 -3.36 22.91
CA LYS A 201 -3.80 -4.45 23.26
C LYS A 201 -4.95 -3.96 24.14
N ALA A 202 -4.66 -3.09 25.10
CA ALA A 202 -5.70 -2.48 25.96
C ALA A 202 -6.70 -1.61 25.17
N ASN A 203 -6.29 -1.12 23.98
CA ASN A 203 -7.15 -0.38 23.05
C ASN A 203 -7.67 -1.23 21.87
N ASN A 204 -7.67 -2.56 22.00
CA ASN A 204 -8.08 -3.52 20.97
C ASN A 204 -7.31 -3.38 19.64
N LEU A 205 -6.03 -3.04 19.72
CA LEU A 205 -5.10 -2.98 18.59
C LEU A 205 -3.99 -4.04 18.78
N ALA A 206 -3.37 -4.42 17.66
CA ALA A 206 -2.27 -5.40 17.63
C ALA A 206 -2.60 -6.74 18.31
N LEU A 207 -3.88 -7.16 18.33
CA LEU A 207 -4.31 -8.42 18.95
C LEU A 207 -3.77 -9.65 18.20
N GLY A 208 -3.52 -9.53 16.89
CA GLY A 208 -2.95 -10.56 16.03
C GLY A 208 -1.44 -10.39 15.79
N ALA A 209 -0.81 -9.38 16.39
CA ALA A 209 0.62 -9.13 16.21
C ALA A 209 1.48 -10.21 16.87
N SER A 210 2.47 -10.68 16.16
CA SER A 210 3.51 -11.61 16.60
C SER A 210 4.84 -11.32 15.89
N LEU A 211 5.93 -11.94 16.34
CA LEU A 211 7.22 -11.83 15.65
C LEU A 211 7.23 -12.52 14.27
N ASP A 212 6.23 -13.36 13.97
CA ASP A 212 6.07 -13.97 12.64
C ASP A 212 5.52 -12.96 11.59
N ASN A 213 4.86 -11.88 12.05
CA ASN A 213 4.19 -10.92 11.16
C ASN A 213 4.54 -9.45 11.43
N ALA A 214 5.51 -9.18 12.30
CA ALA A 214 6.01 -7.83 12.57
C ALA A 214 7.43 -7.89 13.11
N ILE A 215 8.22 -6.85 12.86
CA ILE A 215 9.49 -6.65 13.52
C ILE A 215 9.22 -6.05 14.90
N GLY A 216 9.59 -6.77 15.95
CA GLY A 216 9.57 -6.26 17.32
C GLY A 216 10.82 -5.44 17.61
N VAL A 217 10.66 -4.28 18.23
CA VAL A 217 11.76 -3.41 18.64
C VAL A 217 11.65 -3.18 20.14
N ASP A 218 12.67 -3.60 20.90
CA ASP A 218 12.81 -3.30 22.33
C ASP A 218 13.82 -2.15 22.57
N GLU A 219 14.15 -1.85 23.79
CA GLU A 219 15.09 -0.77 24.16
C GLU A 219 16.50 -0.96 23.60
N THR A 220 16.88 -2.19 23.25
CA THR A 220 18.25 -2.57 22.85
C THR A 220 18.36 -2.76 21.33
N GLY A 221 17.28 -3.13 20.65
CA GLY A 221 17.33 -3.40 19.21
C GLY A 221 16.13 -4.18 18.68
N VAL A 222 16.38 -4.94 17.62
CA VAL A 222 15.41 -5.85 16.99
C VAL A 222 15.33 -7.15 17.80
N VAL A 223 14.11 -7.60 18.12
CA VAL A 223 13.85 -8.79 18.95
C VAL A 223 13.78 -10.07 18.10
N ASN A 224 13.39 -9.96 16.82
CA ASN A 224 13.26 -11.12 15.93
C ASN A 224 14.61 -11.85 15.79
N GLU A 225 14.65 -13.16 16.02
CA GLU A 225 15.87 -13.97 15.97
C GLU A 225 16.52 -13.97 14.58
N GLU A 226 15.71 -13.95 13.51
CA GLU A 226 16.18 -13.86 12.12
C GLU A 226 16.71 -12.48 11.72
N GLY A 227 16.52 -11.46 12.56
CA GLY A 227 16.93 -10.10 12.29
C GLY A 227 16.10 -9.40 11.19
N LEU A 228 16.73 -8.45 10.51
CA LEU A 228 16.14 -7.69 9.41
C LEU A 228 16.39 -8.38 8.06
N ARG A 229 15.41 -8.30 7.15
CA ARG A 229 15.53 -8.75 5.75
C ARG A 229 16.37 -7.80 4.90
N PHE A 230 16.34 -6.50 5.22
CA PHE A 230 17.13 -5.43 4.59
C PHE A 230 17.77 -4.60 5.70
N SER A 231 18.98 -4.07 5.47
CA SER A 231 19.65 -3.20 6.45
C SER A 231 18.84 -1.93 6.76
N ASP A 232 18.02 -1.50 5.82
CA ASP A 232 17.14 -0.33 5.85
C ASP A 232 15.64 -0.73 5.81
N GLU A 233 15.28 -1.92 6.34
CA GLU A 233 13.94 -2.51 6.26
C GLU A 233 12.84 -1.56 6.78
N PHE A 234 13.09 -0.83 7.83
CA PHE A 234 12.12 0.10 8.41
C PHE A 234 11.69 1.20 7.43
N VAL A 235 12.63 1.85 6.75
CA VAL A 235 12.29 2.89 5.76
C VAL A 235 11.72 2.29 4.49
N ARG A 236 12.17 1.10 4.07
CA ARG A 236 11.56 0.38 2.93
C ARG A 236 10.11 0.01 3.21
N HIS A 237 9.80 -0.38 4.45
CA HIS A 237 8.41 -0.62 4.84
C HIS A 237 7.56 0.66 4.76
N LYS A 238 8.09 1.81 5.18
CA LYS A 238 7.37 3.09 5.01
C LYS A 238 7.18 3.48 3.54
N ILE A 239 8.09 3.09 2.64
CA ILE A 239 7.89 3.21 1.19
C ILE A 239 6.79 2.26 0.71
N LEU A 240 6.77 1.02 1.20
CA LEU A 240 5.71 0.05 0.90
C LEU A 240 4.33 0.62 1.28
N ASP A 241 4.18 1.11 2.52
CA ASP A 241 2.96 1.76 3.00
C ASP A 241 2.56 2.93 2.08
N ALA A 242 3.52 3.80 1.74
CA ALA A 242 3.26 4.95 0.88
C ALA A 242 2.80 4.52 -0.52
N VAL A 243 3.40 3.50 -1.14
CA VAL A 243 2.95 2.99 -2.44
C VAL A 243 1.48 2.54 -2.39
N GLY A 244 1.08 1.84 -1.33
CA GLY A 244 -0.30 1.38 -1.14
C GLY A 244 -1.27 2.54 -0.89
N ASP A 245 -0.91 3.45 0.01
CA ASP A 245 -1.73 4.62 0.33
C ASP A 245 -1.93 5.51 -0.91
N LEU A 246 -0.84 5.79 -1.65
CA LEU A 246 -0.87 6.68 -2.80
C LEU A 246 -1.67 6.09 -3.97
N TYR A 247 -1.73 4.76 -4.10
CA TYR A 247 -2.53 4.09 -5.13
C TYR A 247 -4.05 4.30 -4.95
N LEU A 248 -4.49 4.76 -3.78
CA LEU A 248 -5.88 5.17 -3.51
C LEU A 248 -6.34 6.41 -4.31
N LEU A 249 -5.47 7.05 -5.09
CA LEU A 249 -5.90 8.00 -6.14
C LEU A 249 -6.68 7.33 -7.29
N GLY A 250 -6.60 5.98 -7.40
CA GLY A 250 -7.34 5.18 -8.37
C GLY A 250 -6.53 4.75 -9.59
N HIS A 251 -5.38 5.36 -9.84
CA HIS A 251 -4.47 4.99 -10.93
C HIS A 251 -3.02 5.13 -10.48
N GLN A 252 -2.11 4.51 -11.23
CA GLN A 252 -0.68 4.68 -11.01
C GLN A 252 -0.26 6.14 -11.19
N ILE A 253 0.63 6.60 -10.32
CA ILE A 253 1.07 8.00 -10.28
C ILE A 253 2.35 8.17 -11.09
N ILE A 254 2.43 9.28 -11.82
CA ILE A 254 3.67 9.80 -12.44
C ILE A 254 4.02 11.08 -11.70
N ALA A 255 4.97 10.98 -10.78
CA ALA A 255 5.43 12.07 -9.91
C ALA A 255 6.68 11.64 -9.13
N LYS A 256 7.33 12.59 -8.48
CA LYS A 256 8.22 12.33 -7.36
C LYS A 256 7.46 12.56 -6.05
N PHE A 257 7.52 11.57 -5.15
CA PHE A 257 7.01 11.66 -3.78
C PHE A 257 8.16 11.83 -2.79
N ASP A 258 8.08 12.84 -1.95
CA ASP A 258 8.99 13.08 -0.84
C ASP A 258 8.21 12.95 0.49
N GLY A 259 8.48 11.89 1.26
CA GLY A 259 7.92 11.65 2.59
C GLY A 259 8.95 11.88 3.68
N TYR A 260 8.69 12.79 4.61
CA TYR A 260 9.47 12.96 5.83
C TYR A 260 8.59 12.71 7.04
N LYS A 261 8.91 11.64 7.80
CA LYS A 261 8.10 11.17 8.94
C LYS A 261 6.62 10.95 8.59
N SER A 262 6.30 10.78 7.31
CA SER A 262 4.92 10.63 6.83
C SER A 262 4.32 9.31 7.29
N GLY A 263 3.01 9.23 7.28
CA GLY A 263 2.20 8.06 7.58
C GLY A 263 0.85 8.18 6.91
N HIS A 264 -0.02 7.20 7.11
CA HIS A 264 -1.30 7.03 6.40
C HIS A 264 -2.17 8.29 6.40
N ALA A 265 -2.33 8.96 7.55
CA ALA A 265 -3.14 10.17 7.66
C ALA A 265 -2.60 11.31 6.78
N LEU A 266 -1.28 11.51 6.78
CA LEU A 266 -0.64 12.58 6.02
C LEU A 266 -0.59 12.24 4.52
N ASN A 267 -0.33 10.97 4.17
CA ASN A 267 -0.43 10.49 2.80
C ASN A 267 -1.85 10.71 2.26
N ASN A 268 -2.89 10.36 3.03
CA ASN A 268 -4.28 10.59 2.63
C ASN A 268 -4.60 12.08 2.48
N GLN A 269 -4.11 12.94 3.39
CA GLN A 269 -4.29 14.38 3.27
C GLN A 269 -3.66 14.91 1.97
N LEU A 270 -2.48 14.43 1.59
CA LEU A 270 -1.84 14.78 0.32
C LEU A 270 -2.74 14.40 -0.87
N LEU A 271 -3.33 13.18 -0.87
CA LEU A 271 -4.23 12.74 -1.94
C LEU A 271 -5.49 13.61 -2.03
N ARG A 272 -6.05 14.02 -0.90
CA ARG A 272 -7.17 14.96 -0.85
C ARG A 272 -6.79 16.33 -1.41
N ASN A 273 -5.58 16.82 -1.11
CA ASN A 273 -5.07 18.07 -1.66
C ASN A 273 -4.88 17.96 -3.19
N VAL A 274 -4.42 16.83 -3.71
CA VAL A 274 -4.36 16.60 -5.17
C VAL A 274 -5.75 16.68 -5.78
N LYS A 275 -6.72 15.95 -5.23
CA LYS A 275 -8.11 15.91 -5.76
C LYS A 275 -8.88 17.23 -5.60
N SER A 276 -8.48 18.12 -4.69
CA SER A 276 -9.18 19.39 -4.40
C SER A 276 -9.08 20.42 -5.54
N ASP A 277 -8.04 20.33 -6.38
CA ASP A 277 -7.85 21.21 -7.53
C ASP A 277 -7.51 20.38 -8.78
N PRO A 278 -8.42 20.29 -9.77
CA PRO A 278 -8.18 19.56 -11.02
C PRO A 278 -6.95 20.03 -11.81
N SER A 279 -6.41 21.21 -11.55
CA SER A 279 -5.19 21.72 -12.19
C SER A 279 -3.90 21.11 -11.59
N ASN A 280 -3.98 20.33 -10.52
CA ASN A 280 -2.85 19.65 -9.90
C ASN A 280 -2.39 18.42 -10.69
N TYR A 281 -3.27 17.83 -11.50
CA TYR A 281 -2.98 16.58 -12.20
C TYR A 281 -3.71 16.49 -13.54
N GLU A 282 -3.27 15.54 -14.35
CA GLU A 282 -3.98 15.11 -15.55
C GLU A 282 -4.01 13.57 -15.62
N ILE A 283 -5.01 13.03 -16.32
CA ILE A 283 -5.06 11.60 -16.65
C ILE A 283 -4.39 11.42 -18.01
N VAL A 284 -3.37 10.58 -18.05
CA VAL A 284 -2.62 10.24 -19.27
C VAL A 284 -2.65 8.75 -19.57
N THR A 285 -2.50 8.41 -20.85
CA THR A 285 -2.36 7.03 -21.36
C THR A 285 -1.20 6.98 -22.35
N PHE A 286 -0.65 5.79 -22.61
CA PHE A 286 0.50 5.62 -23.50
C PHE A 286 0.14 4.64 -24.64
N ASP A 287 0.17 5.12 -25.87
CA ASP A 287 -0.03 4.28 -27.06
C ASP A 287 1.17 3.38 -27.34
N ASP A 288 2.37 3.85 -27.02
CA ASP A 288 3.61 3.06 -27.07
C ASP A 288 4.11 2.77 -25.66
N ILE A 289 4.31 1.50 -25.33
CA ILE A 289 4.83 1.05 -24.05
C ILE A 289 6.22 1.66 -23.73
N ASN A 290 7.03 1.94 -24.75
CA ASN A 290 8.35 2.56 -24.59
C ASN A 290 8.29 4.03 -24.18
N GLN A 291 7.14 4.68 -24.30
CA GLN A 291 6.91 6.05 -23.84
C GLN A 291 6.43 6.11 -22.40
N CYS A 292 6.01 4.99 -21.82
CA CYS A 292 5.62 4.94 -20.42
C CYS A 292 6.88 5.00 -19.54
N PRO A 293 6.95 5.98 -18.62
CA PRO A 293 8.14 6.12 -17.77
C PRO A 293 8.20 5.08 -16.64
N ILE A 294 7.20 4.21 -16.53
CA ILE A 294 7.11 3.16 -15.50
C ILE A 294 7.14 1.78 -16.18
N SER A 295 8.07 0.94 -15.76
CA SER A 295 8.22 -0.43 -16.28
C SER A 295 7.41 -1.42 -15.45
N TYR A 296 6.63 -2.25 -16.15
CA TYR A 296 5.87 -3.36 -15.55
C TYR A 296 6.34 -4.71 -16.07
N VAL A 297 6.23 -5.73 -15.21
CA VAL A 297 6.45 -7.12 -15.62
C VAL A 297 5.55 -7.48 -16.82
N SER A 298 6.09 -8.25 -17.77
CA SER A 298 5.31 -8.74 -18.91
C SER A 298 4.19 -9.68 -18.44
N VAL A 299 3.04 -9.59 -19.07
CA VAL A 299 1.95 -10.56 -18.91
C VAL A 299 2.29 -11.74 -19.80
N THR A 300 2.52 -12.93 -19.21
CA THR A 300 2.82 -14.17 -19.90
C THR A 300 1.63 -15.12 -19.85
#